data_3081e87c375e6b6389fabb740b338de8
#
_entry.id   3081e87c375e6b6389fabb740b338de8
#
_cell.length_a   1.000
_cell.length_b   1.000
_cell.length_c   1.000
_cell.angle_alpha   90.00
_cell.angle_beta   90.00
_cell.angle_gamma   90.00
#
_symmetry.space_group_name_H-M   'P 1'
#
loop_
_entity.id
_entity.type
_entity.pdbx_description
1 polymer ?
#
loop_
_entity_poly.entity_id
_entity_poly.type
_entity_poly.pdbx_seq_one_letter_code
_entity_poly.pdbx_strand_id
1 'polypeptide(L)'
;MAEIPNAYLRCREVLLDRLKEGVPGRIQLLTGPRQVGKTTLLLEIAAQFADRAVYAAGDEPDAALPGFWERFWAEAETRAKEGAAILLLDEVHHLSDWAGRLKGQWDRARRRRIPVHVVVTGSSALRVATGSRESLAGRFERLTLSHWPAAALAEAFHLSPREAAHGLVRFGSYPGAVEFQKDFARWRAYVRDAIIEPAIGRDVLALGVVRRPALLRQVFAIATGSPAQIISLQKMQGQLQDSGALETVAHYLALLQDAYLIAPLEKYSTQVHRRRASPHKLVALNNALLSATHPNGAPDPSAEPERFGLWLENACLAFAINQGQQVWYWREEPLEIDAVLDGSWGKWAVEVKSGKFDVHALRGLLEFCRRNPAFRPLVISRPGDQEIAGRHGIESISWEDFLLGGPPKVEGSRQ
;
A
#
# COMPACT_ATOMS: atom_id res chain seq x y z
N MET A 1 13.28 -20.22 3.56
CA MET A 1 12.61 -18.94 3.24
C MET A 1 11.90 -18.47 4.49
N ALA A 2 12.02 -17.18 4.88
CA ALA A 2 11.15 -16.65 5.93
C ALA A 2 9.79 -16.43 5.27
N GLU A 3 8.76 -16.98 5.87
CA GLU A 3 7.39 -16.63 5.52
C GLU A 3 7.24 -15.10 5.71
N ILE A 4 7.01 -14.36 4.63
CA ILE A 4 6.47 -13.01 4.76
C ILE A 4 5.01 -13.23 5.17
N PRO A 5 4.61 -12.83 6.39
CA PRO A 5 3.25 -13.04 6.82
C PRO A 5 2.32 -12.38 5.81
N ASN A 6 1.28 -13.08 5.41
CA ASN A 6 0.17 -12.50 4.66
C ASN A 6 -0.24 -11.21 5.35
N ALA A 7 -0.19 -10.06 4.65
CA ALA A 7 -0.49 -8.76 5.24
C ALA A 7 -1.86 -8.74 5.95
N TYR A 8 -2.83 -9.48 5.40
CA TYR A 8 -4.15 -9.67 6.00
C TYR A 8 -4.08 -10.48 7.29
N LEU A 9 -3.43 -11.67 7.28
CA LEU A 9 -3.29 -12.52 8.46
C LEU A 9 -2.50 -11.82 9.56
N ARG A 10 -1.41 -11.13 9.20
CA ARG A 10 -0.63 -10.35 10.16
C ARG A 10 -1.46 -9.23 10.80
N CYS A 11 -2.23 -8.48 10.01
CA CYS A 11 -3.14 -7.46 10.55
C CYS A 11 -4.18 -8.07 11.48
N ARG A 12 -4.72 -9.25 11.11
CA ARG A 12 -5.67 -9.99 11.93
C ARG A 12 -5.06 -10.41 13.26
N GLU A 13 -3.89 -11.03 13.25
CA GLU A 13 -3.17 -11.46 14.44
C GLU A 13 -2.86 -10.30 15.37
N VAL A 14 -2.23 -9.25 14.86
CA VAL A 14 -1.91 -8.05 15.64
C VAL A 14 -3.17 -7.42 16.24
N LEU A 15 -4.25 -7.35 15.48
CA LEU A 15 -5.50 -6.78 15.96
C LEU A 15 -6.13 -7.67 17.06
N LEU A 16 -6.15 -8.99 16.86
CA LEU A 16 -6.64 -9.93 17.86
C LEU A 16 -5.82 -9.90 19.16
N ASP A 17 -4.50 -9.75 19.08
CA ASP A 17 -3.65 -9.63 20.27
C ASP A 17 -3.92 -8.33 21.03
N ARG A 18 -4.07 -7.21 20.32
CA ARG A 18 -4.45 -5.93 20.93
C ARG A 18 -5.84 -5.96 21.59
N LEU A 19 -6.77 -6.75 21.04
CA LEU A 19 -8.09 -6.96 21.63
C LEU A 19 -8.09 -7.85 22.90
N LYS A 20 -6.96 -8.47 23.25
CA LYS A 20 -6.75 -9.19 24.50
C LYS A 20 -6.14 -8.31 25.61
N GLU A 21 -5.67 -7.11 25.27
CA GLU A 21 -5.05 -6.19 26.24
C GLU A 21 -6.08 -5.63 27.23
N GLY A 22 -5.58 -4.96 28.26
CA GLY A 22 -6.46 -4.32 29.26
C GLY A 22 -7.33 -3.20 28.68
N VAL A 23 -8.59 -3.15 29.07
CA VAL A 23 -9.59 -2.19 28.59
C VAL A 23 -9.90 -1.06 29.58
N PRO A 24 -10.25 0.13 29.08
CA PRO A 24 -10.25 0.54 27.67
C PRO A 24 -8.83 0.73 27.13
N GLY A 25 -8.49 -0.05 26.11
CA GLY A 25 -7.24 0.06 25.37
C GLY A 25 -7.20 1.29 24.46
N ARG A 26 -6.20 1.38 23.59
CA ARG A 26 -6.17 2.41 22.55
C ARG A 26 -7.14 2.07 21.42
N ILE A 27 -7.70 3.11 20.79
CA ILE A 27 -8.53 2.97 19.59
C ILE A 27 -7.64 2.42 18.47
N GLN A 28 -8.06 1.35 17.83
CA GLN A 28 -7.36 0.76 16.70
C GLN A 28 -7.87 1.39 15.40
N LEU A 29 -7.01 2.11 14.68
CA LEU A 29 -7.31 2.68 13.36
C LEU A 29 -6.78 1.74 12.28
N LEU A 30 -7.65 0.94 11.65
CA LEU A 30 -7.31 0.10 10.51
C LEU A 30 -7.45 0.90 9.22
N THR A 31 -6.31 1.23 8.60
CA THR A 31 -6.25 1.99 7.36
C THR A 31 -5.72 1.13 6.22
N GLY A 32 -5.81 1.60 4.98
CA GLY A 32 -5.26 0.92 3.80
C GLY A 32 -6.05 1.21 2.54
N PRO A 33 -5.56 0.76 1.37
CA PRO A 33 -6.22 0.98 0.10
C PRO A 33 -7.64 0.38 0.08
N ARG A 34 -8.44 0.85 -0.88
CA ARG A 34 -9.75 0.26 -1.17
C ARG A 34 -9.60 -1.20 -1.60
N GLN A 35 -10.59 -2.04 -1.31
CA GLN A 35 -10.68 -3.43 -1.81
C GLN A 35 -9.54 -4.38 -1.38
N VAL A 36 -8.91 -4.14 -0.22
CA VAL A 36 -7.89 -5.05 0.35
C VAL A 36 -8.42 -5.96 1.46
N GLY A 37 -9.73 -5.87 1.80
CA GLY A 37 -10.37 -6.74 2.79
C GLY A 37 -10.54 -6.14 4.19
N LYS A 38 -10.52 -4.81 4.37
CA LYS A 38 -10.72 -4.17 5.69
C LYS A 38 -12.07 -4.54 6.31
N THR A 39 -13.15 -4.38 5.57
CA THR A 39 -14.51 -4.79 5.99
C THR A 39 -14.58 -6.28 6.32
N THR A 40 -14.00 -7.12 5.47
CA THR A 40 -13.93 -8.58 5.68
C THR A 40 -13.26 -8.91 7.01
N LEU A 41 -12.13 -8.25 7.31
CA LEU A 41 -11.43 -8.43 8.58
C LEU A 41 -12.28 -8.02 9.79
N LEU A 42 -13.02 -6.90 9.70
CA LEU A 42 -13.92 -6.50 10.78
C LEU A 42 -15.06 -7.51 10.97
N LEU A 43 -15.65 -8.01 9.90
CA LEU A 43 -16.73 -9.00 9.96
C LEU A 43 -16.24 -10.34 10.51
N GLU A 44 -15.02 -10.79 10.19
CA GLU A 44 -14.40 -11.97 10.80
C GLU A 44 -14.23 -11.79 12.32
N ILE A 45 -13.75 -10.62 12.74
CA ILE A 45 -13.62 -10.29 14.18
C ILE A 45 -14.99 -10.25 14.83
N ALA A 46 -15.99 -9.62 14.20
CA ALA A 46 -17.36 -9.59 14.71
C ALA A 46 -17.89 -11.01 14.92
N ALA A 47 -17.71 -11.90 13.94
CA ALA A 47 -18.13 -13.29 14.04
C ALA A 47 -17.38 -14.08 15.15
N GLN A 48 -16.09 -13.82 15.33
CA GLN A 48 -15.27 -14.49 16.36
C GLN A 48 -15.68 -14.10 17.79
N PHE A 49 -16.08 -12.84 17.99
CA PHE A 49 -16.49 -12.35 19.31
C PHE A 49 -18.00 -12.32 19.53
N ALA A 50 -18.78 -12.63 18.49
CA ALA A 50 -20.23 -12.83 18.52
C ALA A 50 -20.98 -11.81 19.43
N ASP A 51 -21.52 -12.27 20.55
CA ASP A 51 -22.34 -11.45 21.47
C ASP A 51 -21.60 -10.28 22.12
N ARG A 52 -20.26 -10.27 22.07
CA ARG A 52 -19.45 -9.15 22.59
C ARG A 52 -19.09 -8.11 21.55
N ALA A 53 -19.30 -8.41 20.26
CA ALA A 53 -18.98 -7.49 19.17
C ALA A 53 -20.20 -6.69 18.72
N VAL A 54 -20.06 -5.37 18.63
CA VAL A 54 -21.05 -4.46 18.02
C VAL A 54 -20.45 -3.92 16.75
N TYR A 55 -21.06 -4.21 15.61
CA TYR A 55 -20.62 -3.74 14.29
C TYR A 55 -21.60 -2.72 13.73
N ALA A 56 -21.05 -1.68 13.11
CA ALA A 56 -21.81 -0.74 12.27
C ALA A 56 -20.91 -0.19 11.15
N ALA A 57 -21.52 0.22 10.04
CA ALA A 57 -20.83 0.87 8.93
C ALA A 57 -21.31 2.30 8.73
N GLY A 58 -20.38 3.23 8.56
CA GLY A 58 -20.67 4.66 8.45
C GLY A 58 -21.35 5.05 7.14
N ASP A 59 -21.34 4.20 6.13
CA ASP A 59 -21.99 4.36 4.84
C ASP A 59 -23.38 3.67 4.74
N GLU A 60 -23.81 2.98 5.81
CA GLU A 60 -25.14 2.41 5.89
C GLU A 60 -26.22 3.47 6.24
N PRO A 61 -27.49 3.28 5.79
CA PRO A 61 -28.57 4.22 6.08
C PRO A 61 -28.79 4.52 7.56
N ASP A 62 -28.61 3.52 8.42
CA ASP A 62 -28.78 3.65 9.87
C ASP A 62 -27.79 4.62 10.51
N ALA A 63 -26.59 4.77 9.91
CA ALA A 63 -25.59 5.70 10.37
C ALA A 63 -25.97 7.18 10.17
N ALA A 64 -26.89 7.47 9.25
CA ALA A 64 -27.44 8.80 9.01
C ALA A 64 -28.59 9.16 9.98
N LEU A 65 -29.13 8.20 10.73
CA LEU A 65 -30.26 8.44 11.63
C LEU A 65 -29.81 9.22 12.90
N PRO A 66 -30.65 10.14 13.40
CA PRO A 66 -30.39 10.82 14.65
C PRO A 66 -30.16 9.85 15.81
N GLY A 67 -29.19 10.16 16.68
CA GLY A 67 -28.87 9.32 17.83
C GLY A 67 -28.07 8.05 17.50
N PHE A 68 -27.53 7.93 16.29
CA PHE A 68 -26.68 6.77 15.91
C PHE A 68 -25.55 6.51 16.92
N TRP A 69 -24.75 7.53 17.26
CA TRP A 69 -23.63 7.38 18.18
C TRP A 69 -24.07 6.92 19.58
N GLU A 70 -25.16 7.46 20.06
CA GLU A 70 -25.71 7.15 21.38
C GLU A 70 -26.19 5.71 21.45
N ARG A 71 -26.95 5.26 20.42
CA ARG A 71 -27.40 3.86 20.33
C ARG A 71 -26.24 2.88 20.21
N PHE A 72 -25.28 3.18 19.33
CA PHE A 72 -24.12 2.32 19.06
C PHE A 72 -23.28 2.11 20.32
N TRP A 73 -23.05 3.18 21.10
CA TRP A 73 -22.33 3.08 22.37
C TRP A 73 -23.15 2.45 23.49
N ALA A 74 -24.45 2.72 23.57
CA ALA A 74 -25.32 2.10 24.56
C ALA A 74 -25.38 0.58 24.41
N GLU A 75 -25.40 0.09 23.18
CA GLU A 75 -25.31 -1.34 22.90
C GLU A 75 -23.99 -1.93 23.37
N ALA A 76 -22.85 -1.30 23.06
CA ALA A 76 -21.54 -1.72 23.55
C ALA A 76 -21.46 -1.70 25.09
N GLU A 77 -21.99 -0.66 25.75
CA GLU A 77 -22.06 -0.58 27.24
C GLU A 77 -22.91 -1.72 27.81
N THR A 78 -23.96 -2.15 27.11
CA THR A 78 -24.80 -3.27 27.54
C THR A 78 -24.04 -4.58 27.45
N ARG A 79 -23.36 -4.85 26.34
CA ARG A 79 -22.54 -6.07 26.16
C ARG A 79 -21.33 -6.10 27.08
N ALA A 80 -20.80 -4.92 27.43
CA ALA A 80 -19.67 -4.79 28.35
C ALA A 80 -19.99 -5.21 29.81
N LYS A 81 -21.24 -5.48 30.17
CA LYS A 81 -21.62 -6.03 31.48
C LYS A 81 -21.22 -7.49 31.65
N GLU A 82 -21.10 -8.22 30.56
CA GLU A 82 -20.75 -9.66 30.53
C GLU A 82 -19.29 -9.92 30.18
N GLY A 83 -18.50 -8.86 29.98
CA GLY A 83 -17.08 -8.94 29.62
C GLY A 83 -16.67 -7.79 28.71
N ALA A 84 -15.43 -7.75 28.26
CA ALA A 84 -14.96 -6.69 27.38
C ALA A 84 -15.71 -6.73 26.03
N ALA A 85 -16.47 -5.65 25.74
CA ALA A 85 -17.15 -5.48 24.46
C ALA A 85 -16.19 -4.96 23.38
N ILE A 86 -16.47 -5.26 22.13
CA ILE A 86 -15.69 -4.83 20.96
C ILE A 86 -16.56 -4.03 20.01
N LEU A 87 -16.23 -2.79 19.84
CA LEU A 87 -16.93 -1.83 19.00
C LEU A 87 -16.19 -1.72 17.68
N LEU A 88 -16.85 -2.15 16.59
CA LEU A 88 -16.31 -2.20 15.24
C LEU A 88 -17.05 -1.21 14.37
N LEU A 89 -16.40 -0.12 13.96
CA LEU A 89 -17.00 0.91 13.14
C LEU A 89 -16.30 0.99 11.79
N ASP A 90 -16.96 0.50 10.76
CA ASP A 90 -16.43 0.49 9.40
C ASP A 90 -16.71 1.81 8.68
N GLU A 91 -15.88 2.17 7.73
CA GLU A 91 -15.96 3.36 6.87
C GLU A 91 -16.36 4.64 7.63
N VAL A 92 -15.72 4.84 8.81
CA VAL A 92 -16.03 5.91 9.77
C VAL A 92 -15.97 7.32 9.17
N HIS A 93 -15.22 7.51 8.10
CA HIS A 93 -15.07 8.79 7.41
C HIS A 93 -16.35 9.30 6.74
N HIS A 94 -17.38 8.47 6.58
CA HIS A 94 -18.71 8.91 6.14
C HIS A 94 -19.51 9.61 7.24
N LEU A 95 -19.09 9.47 8.49
CA LEU A 95 -19.76 10.11 9.63
C LEU A 95 -19.23 11.52 9.87
N SER A 96 -20.11 12.49 9.97
CA SER A 96 -19.73 13.87 10.31
C SER A 96 -19.12 13.95 11.72
N ASP A 97 -18.04 14.74 11.89
CA ASP A 97 -17.33 14.93 13.17
C ASP A 97 -17.01 13.62 13.92
N TRP A 98 -16.75 12.54 13.17
CA TRP A 98 -16.53 11.22 13.76
C TRP A 98 -15.39 11.20 14.81
N ALA A 99 -14.30 11.94 14.56
CA ALA A 99 -13.15 11.95 15.45
C ALA A 99 -13.44 12.63 16.79
N GLY A 100 -14.17 13.76 16.77
CA GLY A 100 -14.60 14.46 17.98
C GLY A 100 -15.60 13.63 18.79
N ARG A 101 -16.58 13.03 18.12
CA ARG A 101 -17.57 12.16 18.75
C ARG A 101 -16.92 10.90 19.34
N LEU A 102 -16.07 10.22 18.57
CA LEU A 102 -15.34 9.04 19.03
C LEU A 102 -14.48 9.35 20.25
N LYS A 103 -13.73 10.48 20.23
CA LYS A 103 -12.95 10.95 21.36
C LYS A 103 -13.83 11.13 22.62
N GLY A 104 -14.94 11.85 22.48
CA GLY A 104 -15.87 12.13 23.59
C GLY A 104 -16.38 10.85 24.25
N GLN A 105 -16.81 9.89 23.46
CA GLN A 105 -17.31 8.60 23.93
C GLN A 105 -16.19 7.74 24.54
N TRP A 106 -15.02 7.67 23.90
CA TRP A 106 -13.88 6.91 24.42
C TRP A 106 -13.37 7.49 25.76
N ASP A 107 -13.25 8.82 25.88
CA ASP A 107 -12.88 9.49 27.14
C ASP A 107 -13.93 9.23 28.25
N ARG A 108 -15.23 9.18 27.88
CA ARG A 108 -16.32 8.80 28.79
C ARG A 108 -16.21 7.35 29.26
N ALA A 109 -15.98 6.41 28.34
CA ALA A 109 -15.81 5.00 28.66
C ALA A 109 -14.61 4.78 29.60
N ARG A 110 -13.49 5.46 29.32
CA ARG A 110 -12.28 5.42 30.17
C ARG A 110 -12.54 5.94 31.59
N ARG A 111 -13.21 7.10 31.73
CA ARG A 111 -13.53 7.65 33.06
C ARG A 111 -14.47 6.74 33.87
N ARG A 112 -15.41 6.09 33.20
CA ARG A 112 -16.37 5.17 33.83
C ARG A 112 -15.85 3.74 33.95
N ARG A 113 -14.63 3.46 33.46
CA ARG A 113 -14.02 2.13 33.45
C ARG A 113 -14.89 1.09 32.73
N ILE A 114 -15.60 1.49 31.66
CA ILE A 114 -16.39 0.59 30.84
C ILE A 114 -15.45 -0.22 29.97
N PRO A 115 -15.46 -1.55 30.02
CA PRO A 115 -14.50 -2.38 29.32
C PRO A 115 -14.89 -2.53 27.83
N VAL A 116 -14.47 -1.55 27.01
CA VAL A 116 -14.76 -1.52 25.57
C VAL A 116 -13.47 -1.35 24.77
N HIS A 117 -13.21 -2.25 23.83
CA HIS A 117 -12.26 -2.05 22.73
C HIS A 117 -12.94 -1.33 21.59
N VAL A 118 -12.19 -0.53 20.87
CA VAL A 118 -12.70 0.22 19.70
C VAL A 118 -11.78 0.00 18.52
N VAL A 119 -12.35 -0.48 17.42
CA VAL A 119 -11.68 -0.62 16.12
C VAL A 119 -12.47 0.20 15.11
N VAL A 120 -11.80 1.08 14.39
CA VAL A 120 -12.42 1.85 13.32
C VAL A 120 -11.67 1.64 12.02
N THR A 121 -12.41 1.56 10.91
CA THR A 121 -11.80 1.53 9.59
C THR A 121 -12.22 2.73 8.76
N GLY A 122 -11.47 2.95 7.74
CA GLY A 122 -11.83 3.83 6.65
C GLY A 122 -10.81 3.75 5.54
N SER A 123 -11.18 4.32 4.40
CA SER A 123 -10.29 4.46 3.27
C SER A 123 -9.13 5.42 3.62
N SER A 124 -8.30 5.73 2.63
CA SER A 124 -7.22 6.70 2.69
C SER A 124 -7.58 8.03 3.37
N ALA A 125 -8.87 8.44 3.33
CA ALA A 125 -9.35 9.66 3.99
C ALA A 125 -9.04 9.72 5.50
N LEU A 126 -8.96 8.58 6.19
CA LEU A 126 -8.53 8.53 7.60
C LEU A 126 -7.07 8.92 7.81
N ARG A 127 -6.23 8.80 6.78
CA ARG A 127 -4.81 9.14 6.88
C ARG A 127 -4.57 10.64 6.99
N VAL A 128 -5.42 11.44 6.34
CA VAL A 128 -5.23 12.88 6.15
C VAL A 128 -6.19 13.73 6.98
N ALA A 129 -7.24 13.17 7.54
CA ALA A 129 -8.12 13.94 8.40
C ALA A 129 -7.32 14.59 9.55
N THR A 130 -6.82 15.80 9.28
CA THR A 130 -5.99 16.60 10.19
C THR A 130 -6.68 16.78 11.54
N GLY A 131 -8.00 16.96 11.55
CA GLY A 131 -8.81 17.00 12.76
C GLY A 131 -8.81 15.70 13.57
N SER A 132 -8.59 14.53 12.94
CA SER A 132 -8.51 13.27 13.67
C SER A 132 -7.19 13.10 14.40
N ARG A 133 -6.08 13.61 13.86
CA ARG A 133 -4.77 13.56 14.53
C ARG A 133 -4.73 14.41 15.78
N GLU A 134 -5.27 15.63 15.73
CA GLU A 134 -5.34 16.50 16.90
C GLU A 134 -6.36 15.99 17.92
N SER A 135 -7.55 15.59 17.46
CA SER A 135 -8.64 15.14 18.34
C SER A 135 -8.31 13.82 19.04
N LEU A 136 -7.71 12.84 18.33
CA LEU A 136 -7.39 11.51 18.87
C LEU A 136 -5.94 11.35 19.34
N ALA A 137 -5.13 12.42 19.39
CA ALA A 137 -3.73 12.35 19.81
C ALA A 137 -3.57 11.60 21.14
N GLY A 138 -2.67 10.61 21.17
CA GLY A 138 -2.39 9.78 22.35
C GLY A 138 -3.45 8.72 22.68
N ARG A 139 -4.55 8.60 21.87
CA ARG A 139 -5.66 7.68 22.11
C ARG A 139 -5.76 6.54 21.13
N PHE A 140 -4.99 6.56 20.05
CA PHE A 140 -5.10 5.57 18.98
C PHE A 140 -3.76 4.93 18.63
N GLU A 141 -3.85 3.78 18.03
CA GLU A 141 -2.79 3.10 17.30
C GLU A 141 -3.25 2.85 15.88
N ARG A 142 -2.31 2.98 14.94
CA ARG A 142 -2.62 2.72 13.53
C ARG A 142 -2.13 1.34 13.13
N LEU A 143 -2.96 0.64 12.39
CA LEU A 143 -2.63 -0.57 11.67
C LEU A 143 -2.93 -0.35 10.20
N THR A 144 -2.02 -0.73 9.31
CA THR A 144 -2.22 -0.57 7.86
C THR A 144 -2.33 -1.93 7.21
N LEU A 145 -3.48 -2.21 6.61
CA LEU A 145 -3.66 -3.35 5.72
C LEU A 145 -3.28 -2.91 4.31
N SER A 146 -2.07 -3.24 3.88
CA SER A 146 -1.52 -2.88 2.57
C SER A 146 -2.04 -3.79 1.45
N HIS A 147 -1.61 -3.54 0.21
CA HIS A 147 -1.84 -4.46 -0.90
C HIS A 147 -1.24 -5.84 -0.62
N TRP A 148 -1.89 -6.89 -1.12
CA TRP A 148 -1.51 -8.26 -0.86
C TRP A 148 -0.21 -8.64 -1.56
N PRO A 149 0.73 -9.35 -0.91
CA PRO A 149 1.88 -9.97 -1.55
C PRO A 149 1.48 -11.21 -2.35
N ALA A 150 2.37 -11.67 -3.24
CA ALA A 150 2.11 -12.87 -4.03
C ALA A 150 1.88 -14.12 -3.16
N ALA A 151 2.60 -14.25 -2.06
CA ALA A 151 2.42 -15.36 -1.10
C ALA A 151 0.99 -15.41 -0.54
N ALA A 152 0.40 -14.25 -0.21
CA ALA A 152 -0.97 -14.16 0.27
C ALA A 152 -2.00 -14.58 -0.79
N LEU A 153 -1.75 -14.18 -2.05
CA LEU A 153 -2.60 -14.60 -3.16
C LEU A 153 -2.51 -16.11 -3.42
N ALA A 154 -1.29 -16.67 -3.35
CA ALA A 154 -1.06 -18.12 -3.51
C ALA A 154 -1.87 -18.91 -2.48
N GLU A 155 -1.80 -18.51 -1.21
CA GLU A 155 -2.50 -19.15 -0.11
C GLU A 155 -4.03 -19.04 -0.24
N ALA A 156 -4.54 -17.81 -0.39
CA ALA A 156 -5.97 -17.54 -0.37
C ALA A 156 -6.72 -18.07 -1.59
N PHE A 157 -6.07 -18.14 -2.76
CA PHE A 157 -6.69 -18.55 -4.02
C PHE A 157 -6.17 -19.91 -4.54
N HIS A 158 -5.39 -20.63 -3.72
CA HIS A 158 -4.82 -21.95 -4.06
C HIS A 158 -4.02 -21.93 -5.38
N LEU A 159 -3.28 -20.85 -5.61
CA LEU A 159 -2.41 -20.69 -6.78
C LEU A 159 -1.03 -21.28 -6.47
N SER A 160 -0.34 -21.78 -7.49
CA SER A 160 1.09 -22.07 -7.32
C SER A 160 1.86 -20.76 -7.04
N PRO A 161 3.00 -20.80 -6.32
CA PRO A 161 3.82 -19.62 -6.06
C PRO A 161 4.17 -18.85 -7.33
N ARG A 162 4.48 -19.58 -8.41
CA ARG A 162 4.81 -18.98 -9.70
C ARG A 162 3.61 -18.26 -10.34
N GLU A 163 2.43 -18.89 -10.35
CA GLU A 163 1.21 -18.27 -10.87
C GLU A 163 0.88 -17.00 -10.09
N ALA A 164 1.01 -17.01 -8.77
CA ALA A 164 0.75 -15.85 -7.93
C ALA A 164 1.74 -14.70 -8.21
N ALA A 165 3.04 -14.99 -8.36
CA ALA A 165 4.05 -13.99 -8.68
C ALA A 165 3.83 -13.39 -10.09
N HIS A 166 3.58 -14.22 -11.10
CA HIS A 166 3.24 -13.77 -12.47
C HIS A 166 1.93 -12.99 -12.50
N GLY A 167 0.93 -13.44 -11.75
CA GLY A 167 -0.35 -12.76 -11.59
C GLY A 167 -0.18 -11.37 -10.99
N LEU A 168 0.64 -11.25 -9.95
CA LEU A 168 0.93 -9.98 -9.29
C LEU A 168 1.58 -8.97 -10.26
N VAL A 169 2.57 -9.41 -11.06
CA VAL A 169 3.20 -8.53 -12.07
C VAL A 169 2.21 -8.08 -13.12
N ARG A 170 1.36 -8.96 -13.63
CA ARG A 170 0.47 -8.68 -14.76
C ARG A 170 -0.87 -8.06 -14.37
N PHE A 171 -1.45 -8.53 -13.27
CA PHE A 171 -2.83 -8.18 -12.86
C PHE A 171 -2.90 -7.52 -11.48
N GLY A 172 -1.76 -7.40 -10.78
CA GLY A 172 -1.75 -6.85 -9.43
C GLY A 172 -2.36 -7.79 -8.38
N SER A 173 -2.73 -7.22 -7.25
CA SER A 173 -3.04 -8.00 -6.05
C SER A 173 -4.35 -7.59 -5.34
N TYR A 174 -5.33 -7.08 -6.07
CA TYR A 174 -6.67 -6.88 -5.50
C TYR A 174 -7.39 -8.23 -5.38
N PRO A 175 -7.71 -8.70 -4.14
CA PRO A 175 -8.32 -10.01 -3.94
C PRO A 175 -9.60 -10.23 -4.76
N GLY A 176 -10.50 -9.24 -4.78
CA GLY A 176 -11.76 -9.33 -5.53
C GLY A 176 -11.61 -9.35 -7.05
N ALA A 177 -10.40 -9.09 -7.59
CA ALA A 177 -10.15 -9.14 -9.03
C ALA A 177 -9.54 -10.47 -9.50
N VAL A 178 -9.08 -11.34 -8.57
CA VAL A 178 -8.34 -12.55 -8.91
C VAL A 178 -9.19 -13.53 -9.72
N GLU A 179 -10.45 -13.70 -9.37
CA GLU A 179 -11.37 -14.61 -10.06
C GLU A 179 -11.63 -14.24 -11.54
N PHE A 180 -11.44 -12.96 -11.90
CA PHE A 180 -11.68 -12.46 -13.25
C PHE A 180 -10.46 -12.52 -14.17
N GLN A 181 -9.27 -12.91 -13.68
CA GLN A 181 -8.03 -12.86 -14.46
C GLN A 181 -8.03 -13.71 -15.73
N LYS A 182 -8.90 -14.74 -15.81
CA LYS A 182 -9.08 -15.58 -17.00
C LYS A 182 -9.85 -14.88 -18.12
N ASP A 183 -10.65 -13.86 -17.79
CA ASP A 183 -11.37 -13.00 -18.72
C ASP A 183 -10.86 -11.57 -18.57
N PHE A 184 -9.90 -11.20 -19.41
CA PHE A 184 -9.24 -9.89 -19.28
C PHE A 184 -10.21 -8.72 -19.45
N ALA A 185 -11.22 -8.81 -20.29
CA ALA A 185 -12.19 -7.73 -20.48
C ALA A 185 -13.01 -7.50 -19.22
N ARG A 186 -13.49 -8.57 -18.61
CA ARG A 186 -14.24 -8.53 -17.33
C ARG A 186 -13.36 -8.06 -16.18
N TRP A 187 -12.13 -8.58 -16.08
CA TRP A 187 -11.16 -8.15 -15.09
C TRP A 187 -10.88 -6.65 -15.19
N ARG A 188 -10.62 -6.16 -16.41
CA ARG A 188 -10.33 -4.76 -16.68
C ARG A 188 -11.50 -3.86 -16.30
N ALA A 189 -12.73 -4.23 -16.69
CA ALA A 189 -13.94 -3.51 -16.33
C ALA A 189 -14.09 -3.43 -14.79
N TYR A 190 -13.94 -4.56 -14.10
CA TYR A 190 -14.03 -4.60 -12.63
C TYR A 190 -12.99 -3.68 -11.98
N VAL A 191 -11.71 -3.79 -12.36
CA VAL A 191 -10.65 -2.94 -11.76
C VAL A 191 -10.91 -1.46 -12.03
N ARG A 192 -11.35 -1.12 -13.24
CA ARG A 192 -11.61 0.26 -13.58
C ARG A 192 -12.84 0.81 -12.86
N ASP A 193 -13.96 0.10 -12.91
CA ASP A 193 -15.25 0.64 -12.49
C ASP A 193 -15.48 0.45 -10.97
N ALA A 194 -14.97 -0.63 -10.36
CA ALA A 194 -15.14 -0.90 -8.94
C ALA A 194 -13.95 -0.44 -8.06
N ILE A 195 -12.78 -0.17 -8.64
CA ILE A 195 -11.59 0.19 -7.86
C ILE A 195 -11.09 1.59 -8.23
N ILE A 196 -10.67 1.82 -9.49
CA ILE A 196 -10.03 3.07 -9.91
C ILE A 196 -11.01 4.25 -9.84
N GLU A 197 -12.18 4.12 -10.45
CA GLU A 197 -13.16 5.21 -10.49
C GLU A 197 -13.63 5.62 -9.09
N PRO A 198 -13.99 4.71 -8.17
CA PRO A 198 -14.31 5.09 -6.80
C PRO A 198 -13.12 5.66 -6.03
N ALA A 199 -11.90 5.11 -6.22
CA ALA A 199 -10.72 5.64 -5.54
C ALA A 199 -10.41 7.08 -5.94
N ILE A 200 -10.50 7.42 -7.22
CA ILE A 200 -10.26 8.79 -7.72
C ILE A 200 -11.47 9.68 -7.46
N GLY A 201 -12.67 9.20 -7.73
CA GLY A 201 -13.91 9.98 -7.68
C GLY A 201 -14.52 10.18 -6.28
N ARG A 202 -14.11 9.38 -5.29
CA ARG A 202 -14.59 9.49 -3.91
C ARG A 202 -13.44 9.68 -2.93
N ASP A 203 -12.50 8.70 -2.89
CA ASP A 203 -11.50 8.66 -1.83
C ASP A 203 -10.51 9.81 -1.95
N VAL A 204 -9.97 10.08 -3.16
CA VAL A 204 -9.06 11.20 -3.39
C VAL A 204 -9.76 12.54 -3.16
N LEU A 205 -11.00 12.69 -3.60
CA LEU A 205 -11.78 13.92 -3.39
C LEU A 205 -12.08 14.18 -1.90
N ALA A 206 -12.19 13.13 -1.09
CA ALA A 206 -12.37 13.25 0.35
C ALA A 206 -11.09 13.65 1.11
N LEU A 207 -9.89 13.46 0.51
CA LEU A 207 -8.61 13.77 1.13
C LEU A 207 -8.25 15.26 1.12
N GLY A 208 -8.79 16.02 0.18
CA GLY A 208 -8.44 17.43 0.03
C GLY A 208 -9.22 18.13 -1.08
N VAL A 209 -8.97 19.44 -1.20
CA VAL A 209 -9.66 20.24 -2.21
C VAL A 209 -9.13 19.94 -3.61
N VAL A 210 -9.93 19.27 -4.41
CA VAL A 210 -9.66 19.03 -5.83
C VAL A 210 -10.49 19.98 -6.68
N ARG A 211 -9.88 21.06 -7.11
CA ARG A 211 -10.56 22.08 -7.94
C ARG A 211 -10.77 21.65 -9.39
N ARG A 212 -9.93 20.73 -9.89
CA ARG A 212 -9.91 20.27 -11.28
C ARG A 212 -9.86 18.73 -11.34
N PRO A 213 -10.99 18.02 -11.20
CA PRO A 213 -11.01 16.56 -11.22
C PRO A 213 -10.47 15.94 -12.53
N ALA A 214 -10.68 16.62 -13.67
CA ALA A 214 -10.14 16.16 -14.95
C ALA A 214 -8.60 16.17 -14.96
N LEU A 215 -7.98 17.21 -14.36
CA LEU A 215 -6.53 17.32 -14.25
C LEU A 215 -5.95 16.22 -13.31
N LEU A 216 -6.63 15.94 -12.20
CA LEU A 216 -6.27 14.83 -11.31
C LEU A 216 -6.23 13.49 -12.07
N ARG A 217 -7.23 13.23 -12.92
CA ARG A 217 -7.28 12.02 -13.76
C ARG A 217 -6.13 11.98 -14.78
N GLN A 218 -5.76 13.11 -15.35
CA GLN A 218 -4.60 13.19 -16.25
C GLN A 218 -3.29 12.94 -15.51
N VAL A 219 -3.10 13.50 -14.31
CA VAL A 219 -1.93 13.21 -13.46
C VAL A 219 -1.83 11.73 -13.13
N PHE A 220 -2.96 11.09 -12.78
CA PHE A 220 -3.02 9.65 -12.56
C PHE A 220 -2.67 8.85 -13.83
N ALA A 221 -3.21 9.23 -14.99
CA ALA A 221 -2.95 8.57 -16.27
C ALA A 221 -1.46 8.68 -16.67
N ILE A 222 -0.82 9.84 -16.47
CA ILE A 222 0.62 10.03 -16.70
C ILE A 222 1.43 9.11 -15.76
N ALA A 223 1.06 9.06 -14.48
CA ALA A 223 1.77 8.26 -13.50
C ALA A 223 1.66 6.74 -13.80
N THR A 224 0.49 6.26 -14.20
CA THR A 224 0.29 4.86 -14.59
C THR A 224 0.82 4.53 -15.99
N GLY A 225 0.94 5.51 -16.87
CA GLY A 225 1.54 5.37 -18.21
C GLY A 225 3.07 5.34 -18.22
N SER A 226 3.70 5.65 -17.07
CA SER A 226 5.17 5.72 -16.93
C SER A 226 5.63 4.95 -15.69
N PRO A 227 5.34 3.63 -15.57
CA PRO A 227 5.64 2.84 -14.39
C PRO A 227 7.15 2.79 -14.13
N ALA A 228 7.54 3.00 -12.88
CA ALA A 228 8.91 3.00 -12.41
C ALA A 228 9.85 4.00 -13.12
N GLN A 229 9.31 5.00 -13.83
CA GLN A 229 10.12 6.01 -14.52
C GLN A 229 10.33 7.28 -13.68
N ILE A 230 11.51 7.90 -13.86
CA ILE A 230 11.84 9.18 -13.22
C ILE A 230 11.27 10.31 -14.06
N ILE A 231 10.32 11.05 -13.50
CA ILE A 231 9.62 12.13 -14.19
C ILE A 231 9.63 13.41 -13.32
N SER A 232 10.04 14.53 -13.91
CA SER A 232 9.93 15.82 -13.24
C SER A 232 8.49 16.36 -13.30
N LEU A 233 8.11 17.18 -12.32
CA LEU A 233 6.81 17.86 -12.31
C LEU A 233 6.61 18.71 -13.56
N GLN A 234 7.68 19.36 -14.07
CA GLN A 234 7.65 20.12 -15.32
C GLN A 234 7.33 19.25 -16.53
N LYS A 235 7.95 18.05 -16.61
CA LYS A 235 7.66 17.11 -17.70
C LYS A 235 6.23 16.58 -17.62
N MET A 236 5.72 16.32 -16.40
CA MET A 236 4.30 15.97 -16.20
C MET A 236 3.39 17.12 -16.64
N GLN A 237 3.68 18.34 -16.19
CA GLN A 237 2.92 19.54 -16.55
C GLN A 237 2.84 19.74 -18.07
N GLY A 238 3.96 19.54 -18.77
CA GLY A 238 4.01 19.66 -20.24
C GLY A 238 3.19 18.60 -20.99
N GLN A 239 2.77 17.52 -20.35
CA GLN A 239 1.91 16.48 -20.92
C GLN A 239 0.41 16.73 -20.63
N LEU A 240 0.07 17.69 -19.77
CA LEU A 240 -1.30 18.00 -19.42
C LEU A 240 -1.95 18.90 -20.46
N GLN A 241 -3.20 18.61 -20.81
CA GLN A 241 -3.96 19.41 -21.78
C GLN A 241 -4.27 20.83 -21.29
N ASP A 242 -4.41 20.99 -19.98
CA ASP A 242 -4.61 22.27 -19.32
C ASP A 242 -3.53 22.40 -18.23
N SER A 243 -2.45 23.11 -18.54
CA SER A 243 -1.30 23.26 -17.67
C SER A 243 -1.71 23.95 -16.36
N GLY A 244 -1.96 23.14 -15.32
CA GLY A 244 -2.08 23.64 -13.95
C GLY A 244 -0.73 24.14 -13.44
N ALA A 245 -0.73 24.88 -12.34
CA ALA A 245 0.50 25.24 -11.66
C ALA A 245 1.26 23.99 -11.18
N LEU A 246 2.58 24.03 -11.11
CA LEU A 246 3.42 22.91 -10.63
C LEU A 246 2.98 22.43 -9.24
N GLU A 247 2.58 23.36 -8.38
CA GLU A 247 2.05 23.08 -7.05
C GLU A 247 0.77 22.24 -7.11
N THR A 248 -0.07 22.44 -8.14
CA THR A 248 -1.29 21.63 -8.33
C THR A 248 -0.94 20.20 -8.71
N VAL A 249 0.05 20.00 -9.59
CA VAL A 249 0.51 18.65 -9.97
C VAL A 249 1.11 17.94 -8.76
N ALA A 250 1.98 18.64 -8.00
CA ALA A 250 2.57 18.09 -6.78
C ALA A 250 1.50 17.74 -5.72
N HIS A 251 0.50 18.62 -5.53
CA HIS A 251 -0.62 18.36 -4.64
C HIS A 251 -1.42 17.11 -5.05
N TYR A 252 -1.71 16.98 -6.35
CA TYR A 252 -2.45 15.80 -6.84
C TYR A 252 -1.65 14.51 -6.73
N LEU A 253 -0.33 14.53 -6.94
CA LEU A 253 0.52 13.38 -6.64
C LEU A 253 0.48 13.00 -5.16
N ALA A 254 0.51 13.98 -4.26
CA ALA A 254 0.39 13.73 -2.83
C ALA A 254 -0.97 13.11 -2.46
N LEU A 255 -2.06 13.58 -3.05
CA LEU A 255 -3.39 12.98 -2.86
C LEU A 255 -3.45 11.53 -3.39
N LEU A 256 -2.86 11.25 -4.55
CA LEU A 256 -2.77 9.90 -5.10
C LEU A 256 -1.92 8.97 -4.23
N GLN A 257 -0.86 9.50 -3.61
CA GLN A 257 -0.04 8.77 -2.63
C GLN A 257 -0.83 8.45 -1.37
N ASP A 258 -1.54 9.43 -0.83
CA ASP A 258 -2.38 9.26 0.34
C ASP A 258 -3.54 8.30 0.10
N ALA A 259 -4.02 8.20 -1.16
CA ALA A 259 -5.01 7.22 -1.60
C ALA A 259 -4.43 5.82 -1.86
N TYR A 260 -3.15 5.58 -1.60
CA TYR A 260 -2.46 4.31 -1.88
C TYR A 260 -2.50 3.89 -3.36
N LEU A 261 -2.54 4.86 -4.28
CA LEU A 261 -2.54 4.59 -5.72
C LEU A 261 -1.14 4.69 -6.32
N ILE A 262 -0.44 5.78 -6.04
CA ILE A 262 0.88 6.09 -6.58
C ILE A 262 1.84 6.45 -5.45
N ALA A 263 3.08 5.97 -5.52
CA ALA A 263 4.17 6.41 -4.66
C ALA A 263 5.19 7.20 -5.51
N PRO A 264 5.31 8.52 -5.32
CA PRO A 264 6.39 9.31 -5.90
C PRO A 264 7.67 9.11 -5.07
N LEU A 265 8.59 8.27 -5.53
CA LEU A 265 9.84 8.01 -4.82
C LEU A 265 10.79 9.20 -4.95
N GLU A 266 11.38 9.59 -3.83
CA GLU A 266 12.45 10.59 -3.80
C GLU A 266 13.79 9.98 -4.22
N LYS A 267 14.70 10.84 -4.68
CA LYS A 267 16.09 10.46 -4.92
C LYS A 267 16.79 10.19 -3.57
N TYR A 268 17.52 9.08 -3.45
CA TYR A 268 18.39 8.86 -2.31
C TYR A 268 19.52 9.89 -2.27
N SER A 269 19.63 10.60 -1.16
CA SER A 269 20.71 11.53 -0.89
C SER A 269 20.85 11.72 0.62
N THR A 270 22.07 11.86 1.10
CA THR A 270 22.35 12.26 2.48
C THR A 270 21.99 13.73 2.75
N GLN A 271 21.85 14.53 1.69
CA GLN A 271 21.50 15.95 1.77
C GLN A 271 19.99 16.16 1.52
N VAL A 272 19.25 16.59 2.54
CA VAL A 272 17.79 16.75 2.50
C VAL A 272 17.30 17.66 1.38
N HIS A 273 18.00 18.78 1.12
CA HIS A 273 17.62 19.73 0.07
C HIS A 273 17.70 19.13 -1.36
N ARG A 274 18.67 18.24 -1.61
CA ARG A 274 18.79 17.55 -2.90
C ARG A 274 17.68 16.51 -3.13
N ARG A 275 17.15 15.90 -2.07
CA ARG A 275 16.01 14.99 -2.18
C ARG A 275 14.79 15.72 -2.73
N ARG A 276 14.44 16.87 -2.13
CA ARG A 276 13.23 17.64 -2.48
C ARG A 276 13.26 18.30 -3.86
N ALA A 277 14.45 18.61 -4.36
CA ALA A 277 14.61 19.28 -5.66
C ALA A 277 14.69 18.30 -6.85
N SER A 278 14.82 17.01 -6.59
CA SER A 278 14.98 15.99 -7.64
C SER A 278 13.63 15.53 -8.20
N PRO A 279 13.59 15.11 -9.48
CA PRO A 279 12.42 14.43 -10.05
C PRO A 279 12.03 13.21 -9.22
N HIS A 280 10.78 12.76 -9.33
CA HIS A 280 10.30 11.57 -8.64
C HIS A 280 10.29 10.35 -9.58
N LYS A 281 10.63 9.18 -9.05
CA LYS A 281 10.37 7.91 -9.71
C LYS A 281 8.95 7.49 -9.34
N LEU A 282 8.06 7.33 -10.33
CA LEU A 282 6.65 7.08 -10.09
C LEU A 282 6.38 5.57 -10.02
N VAL A 283 5.83 5.11 -8.91
CA VAL A 283 5.49 3.71 -8.68
C VAL A 283 4.00 3.57 -8.44
N ALA A 284 3.31 2.80 -9.27
CA ALA A 284 1.95 2.39 -8.99
C ALA A 284 1.95 1.32 -7.89
N LEU A 285 1.26 1.57 -6.78
CA LEU A 285 1.30 0.68 -5.60
C LEU A 285 0.64 -0.68 -5.82
N ASN A 286 -0.05 -0.84 -6.97
CA ASN A 286 -0.62 -2.10 -7.41
C ASN A 286 -0.61 -2.15 -8.95
N ASN A 287 -0.02 -3.18 -9.52
CA ASN A 287 0.09 -3.33 -10.98
C ASN A 287 -1.25 -3.45 -11.70
N ALA A 288 -2.34 -3.76 -10.99
CA ALA A 288 -3.68 -3.69 -11.56
C ALA A 288 -4.00 -2.31 -12.13
N LEU A 289 -3.48 -1.23 -11.49
CA LEU A 289 -3.67 0.14 -11.94
C LEU A 289 -3.02 0.37 -13.31
N LEU A 290 -1.84 -0.22 -13.54
CA LEU A 290 -1.13 -0.15 -14.82
C LEU A 290 -1.90 -0.89 -15.91
N SER A 291 -2.20 -2.17 -15.64
CA SER A 291 -2.79 -3.06 -16.65
C SER A 291 -4.23 -2.72 -17.00
N ALA A 292 -5.01 -2.15 -16.08
CA ALA A 292 -6.37 -1.71 -16.34
C ALA A 292 -6.44 -0.41 -17.14
N THR A 293 -5.44 0.50 -16.96
CA THR A 293 -5.41 1.81 -17.66
C THR A 293 -4.66 1.75 -19.00
N HIS A 294 -3.68 0.85 -19.14
CA HIS A 294 -2.90 0.75 -20.38
C HIS A 294 -3.77 0.25 -21.55
N PRO A 295 -3.69 0.86 -22.76
CA PRO A 295 -4.50 0.44 -23.91
C PRO A 295 -4.37 -1.05 -24.25
N ASN A 296 -3.14 -1.57 -24.26
CA ASN A 296 -2.82 -2.97 -24.54
C ASN A 296 -2.96 -3.89 -23.32
N GLY A 297 -3.39 -3.38 -22.16
CA GLY A 297 -3.56 -4.17 -20.93
C GLY A 297 -2.25 -4.70 -20.34
N ALA A 298 -2.34 -5.88 -19.70
CA ALA A 298 -1.18 -6.54 -19.08
C ALA A 298 -0.18 -7.02 -20.14
N PRO A 299 1.15 -6.80 -19.95
CA PRO A 299 2.14 -7.23 -20.92
C PRO A 299 2.28 -8.76 -20.96
N ASP A 300 2.57 -9.29 -22.16
CA ASP A 300 3.03 -10.64 -22.32
C ASP A 300 4.57 -10.67 -22.19
N PRO A 301 5.14 -11.50 -21.30
CA PRO A 301 6.58 -11.52 -21.07
C PRO A 301 7.41 -11.96 -22.29
N SER A 302 6.82 -12.72 -23.21
CA SER A 302 7.51 -13.22 -24.41
C SER A 302 7.32 -12.28 -25.61
N ALA A 303 6.12 -11.74 -25.80
CA ALA A 303 5.79 -10.85 -26.92
C ALA A 303 6.21 -9.39 -26.66
N GLU A 304 6.21 -8.94 -25.40
CA GLU A 304 6.46 -7.55 -25.00
C GLU A 304 7.48 -7.48 -23.85
N PRO A 305 8.71 -8.02 -24.00
CA PRO A 305 9.68 -8.16 -22.91
C PRO A 305 10.10 -6.82 -22.28
N GLU A 306 10.21 -5.74 -23.05
CA GLU A 306 10.55 -4.40 -22.56
C GLU A 306 9.43 -3.85 -21.66
N ARG A 307 8.19 -3.93 -22.12
CA ARG A 307 7.04 -3.49 -21.33
C ARG A 307 6.87 -4.34 -20.07
N PHE A 308 7.07 -5.67 -20.19
CA PHE A 308 7.09 -6.56 -19.04
C PHE A 308 8.17 -6.15 -18.02
N GLY A 309 9.35 -5.73 -18.48
CA GLY A 309 10.43 -5.22 -17.63
C GLY A 309 9.97 -4.04 -16.76
N LEU A 310 9.27 -3.07 -17.33
CA LEU A 310 8.73 -1.92 -16.59
C LEU A 310 7.67 -2.34 -15.54
N TRP A 311 6.78 -3.29 -15.91
CA TRP A 311 5.79 -3.84 -14.97
C TRP A 311 6.45 -4.63 -13.85
N LEU A 312 7.51 -5.38 -14.16
CA LEU A 312 8.28 -6.15 -13.17
C LEU A 312 9.00 -5.23 -12.19
N GLU A 313 9.70 -4.21 -12.69
CA GLU A 313 10.36 -3.23 -11.83
C GLU A 313 9.34 -2.55 -10.91
N ASN A 314 8.23 -2.06 -11.48
CA ASN A 314 7.14 -1.46 -10.69
C ASN A 314 6.61 -2.43 -9.62
N ALA A 315 6.40 -3.70 -9.96
CA ALA A 315 5.90 -4.70 -9.01
C ALA A 315 6.87 -4.94 -7.85
N CYS A 316 8.18 -5.03 -8.13
CA CYS A 316 9.21 -5.19 -7.10
C CYS A 316 9.27 -3.99 -6.17
N LEU A 317 9.24 -2.77 -6.72
CA LEU A 317 9.24 -1.52 -5.93
C LEU A 317 7.96 -1.39 -5.10
N ALA A 318 6.80 -1.61 -5.72
CA ALA A 318 5.50 -1.58 -5.05
C ALA A 318 5.42 -2.61 -3.92
N PHE A 319 5.94 -3.84 -4.14
CA PHE A 319 6.01 -4.87 -3.12
C PHE A 319 6.84 -4.41 -1.93
N ALA A 320 8.05 -3.87 -2.14
CA ALA A 320 8.88 -3.37 -1.05
C ALA A 320 8.19 -2.27 -0.23
N ILE A 321 7.52 -1.31 -0.90
CA ILE A 321 6.75 -0.25 -0.24
C ILE A 321 5.59 -0.84 0.57
N ASN A 322 4.83 -1.76 -0.01
CA ASN A 322 3.68 -2.41 0.64
C ASN A 322 4.09 -3.27 1.84
N GLN A 323 5.35 -3.77 1.87
CA GLN A 323 5.95 -4.45 3.02
C GLN A 323 6.56 -3.48 4.05
N GLY A 324 6.32 -2.18 3.90
CA GLY A 324 6.72 -1.16 4.87
C GLY A 324 8.20 -0.77 4.81
N GLN A 325 8.90 -1.13 3.73
CA GLN A 325 10.25 -0.64 3.53
C GLN A 325 10.25 0.82 3.11
N GLN A 326 11.23 1.59 3.53
CA GLN A 326 11.52 2.89 2.95
C GLN A 326 12.23 2.66 1.62
N VAL A 327 11.75 3.28 0.56
CA VAL A 327 12.21 3.07 -0.80
C VAL A 327 12.55 4.40 -1.45
N TRP A 328 13.73 4.48 -2.01
CA TRP A 328 14.22 5.59 -2.84
C TRP A 328 14.78 5.04 -4.13
N TYR A 329 15.02 5.88 -5.15
CA TYR A 329 15.88 5.58 -6.27
C TYR A 329 17.20 6.35 -6.13
N TRP A 330 18.26 5.92 -6.82
CA TRP A 330 19.48 6.70 -6.90
C TRP A 330 19.92 6.87 -8.34
N ARG A 331 20.32 8.10 -8.70
CA ARG A 331 20.80 8.45 -10.04
C ARG A 331 21.85 9.55 -9.95
N GLU A 332 23.03 9.29 -10.50
CA GLU A 332 24.08 10.27 -10.77
C GLU A 332 24.66 9.97 -12.15
N GLU A 333 24.22 10.77 -13.13
CA GLU A 333 24.53 10.55 -14.56
C GLU A 333 25.99 10.17 -14.78
N PRO A 334 26.32 9.10 -15.53
CA PRO A 334 25.36 8.24 -16.26
C PRO A 334 24.86 7.03 -15.45
N LEU A 335 25.08 6.97 -14.14
CA LEU A 335 24.78 5.83 -13.28
C LEU A 335 23.41 5.96 -12.61
N GLU A 336 22.71 4.85 -12.54
CA GLU A 336 21.41 4.71 -11.88
C GLU A 336 21.31 3.34 -11.20
N ILE A 337 20.49 3.23 -10.13
CA ILE A 337 19.95 1.99 -9.58
C ILE A 337 18.46 2.14 -9.35
N ASP A 338 17.74 1.04 -9.48
CA ASP A 338 16.29 1.04 -9.44
C ASP A 338 15.75 1.38 -8.06
N ALA A 339 16.35 0.82 -6.99
CA ALA A 339 15.93 1.11 -5.64
C ALA A 339 17.06 1.09 -4.61
N VAL A 340 16.88 1.90 -3.58
CA VAL A 340 17.59 1.87 -2.30
C VAL A 340 16.56 1.57 -1.24
N LEU A 341 16.71 0.45 -0.51
CA LEU A 341 15.78 0.00 0.52
C LEU A 341 16.39 0.17 1.91
N ASP A 342 15.59 0.62 2.88
CA ASP A 342 15.95 0.63 4.30
C ASP A 342 14.71 0.28 5.14
N GLY A 343 14.84 -0.66 6.07
CA GLY A 343 13.72 -1.10 6.90
C GLY A 343 13.95 -2.45 7.56
N SER A 344 12.87 -3.17 7.80
CA SER A 344 12.92 -4.48 8.47
C SER A 344 13.72 -5.54 7.70
N TRP A 345 13.90 -5.37 6.39
CA TRP A 345 14.73 -6.24 5.56
C TRP A 345 16.23 -5.94 5.63
N GLY A 346 16.62 -4.83 6.31
CA GLY A 346 17.96 -4.28 6.29
C GLY A 346 18.15 -3.26 5.18
N LYS A 347 19.42 -2.98 4.84
CA LYS A 347 19.78 -1.96 3.85
C LYS A 347 20.24 -2.61 2.56
N TRP A 348 19.50 -2.37 1.47
CA TRP A 348 19.75 -2.97 0.18
C TRP A 348 19.83 -1.90 -0.92
N ALA A 349 20.77 -2.07 -1.82
CA ALA A 349 20.79 -1.41 -3.12
C ALA A 349 20.33 -2.42 -4.16
N VAL A 350 19.29 -2.11 -4.93
CA VAL A 350 18.57 -3.08 -5.74
C VAL A 350 18.59 -2.69 -7.21
N GLU A 351 18.88 -3.67 -8.06
CA GLU A 351 18.76 -3.60 -9.52
C GLU A 351 17.84 -4.71 -10.01
N VAL A 352 16.83 -4.38 -10.83
CA VAL A 352 15.86 -5.33 -11.37
C VAL A 352 16.16 -5.62 -12.84
N LYS A 353 16.30 -6.89 -13.22
CA LYS A 353 16.61 -7.33 -14.58
C LYS A 353 15.60 -8.35 -15.09
N SER A 354 14.77 -7.94 -16.04
CA SER A 354 13.80 -8.82 -16.70
C SER A 354 14.37 -9.60 -17.88
N GLY A 355 15.54 -9.21 -18.39
CA GLY A 355 16.24 -9.82 -19.51
C GLY A 355 17.64 -10.28 -19.15
N LYS A 356 18.37 -10.80 -20.13
CA LYS A 356 19.80 -11.10 -19.99
C LYS A 356 20.56 -9.81 -19.71
N PHE A 357 21.53 -9.86 -18.84
CA PHE A 357 22.39 -8.73 -18.48
C PHE A 357 23.84 -9.19 -18.32
N ASP A 358 24.74 -8.23 -18.34
CA ASP A 358 26.18 -8.44 -18.05
C ASP A 358 26.60 -7.57 -16.84
N VAL A 359 27.87 -7.68 -16.46
CA VAL A 359 28.40 -6.90 -15.32
C VAL A 359 28.39 -5.40 -15.58
N HIS A 360 28.45 -4.97 -16.85
CA HIS A 360 28.40 -3.56 -17.19
C HIS A 360 27.06 -2.92 -16.83
N ALA A 361 25.98 -3.70 -16.90
CA ALA A 361 24.65 -3.26 -16.48
C ALA A 361 24.52 -3.07 -14.96
N LEU A 362 25.52 -3.53 -14.18
CA LEU A 362 25.54 -3.41 -12.71
C LEU A 362 26.48 -2.30 -12.20
N ARG A 363 27.05 -1.49 -13.09
CA ARG A 363 28.02 -0.43 -12.70
C ARG A 363 27.41 0.56 -11.69
N GLY A 364 26.15 0.95 -11.86
CA GLY A 364 25.44 1.82 -10.94
C GLY A 364 25.36 1.22 -9.54
N LEU A 365 24.97 -0.06 -9.47
CA LEU A 365 24.85 -0.81 -8.23
C LEU A 365 26.18 -0.90 -7.48
N LEU A 366 27.25 -1.29 -8.17
CA LEU A 366 28.58 -1.41 -7.59
C LEU A 366 29.12 -0.06 -7.10
N GLU A 367 28.97 1.00 -7.89
CA GLU A 367 29.43 2.33 -7.53
C GLU A 367 28.65 2.91 -6.36
N PHE A 368 27.33 2.71 -6.33
CA PHE A 368 26.51 3.12 -5.19
C PHE A 368 26.96 2.44 -3.90
N CYS A 369 27.13 1.11 -3.91
CA CYS A 369 27.55 0.36 -2.72
C CYS A 369 28.99 0.72 -2.28
N ARG A 370 29.89 1.00 -3.24
CA ARG A 370 31.24 1.51 -2.92
C ARG A 370 31.17 2.84 -2.15
N ARG A 371 30.27 3.73 -2.52
CA ARG A 371 30.06 5.03 -1.83
C ARG A 371 29.25 4.90 -0.54
N ASN A 372 28.41 3.88 -0.45
CA ASN A 372 27.49 3.66 0.68
C ASN A 372 27.64 2.22 1.21
N PRO A 373 28.74 1.89 1.91
CA PRO A 373 29.09 0.52 2.30
C PRO A 373 28.11 -0.12 3.29
N ALA A 374 27.20 0.65 3.85
CA ALA A 374 26.12 0.14 4.71
C ALA A 374 25.03 -0.60 3.91
N PHE A 375 24.97 -0.41 2.58
CA PHE A 375 23.98 -1.05 1.72
C PHE A 375 24.60 -2.25 1.01
N ARG A 376 23.86 -3.36 1.00
CA ARG A 376 24.25 -4.60 0.31
C ARG A 376 23.72 -4.58 -1.13
N PRO A 377 24.51 -4.98 -2.13
CA PRO A 377 24.03 -5.07 -3.49
C PRO A 377 23.13 -6.28 -3.68
N LEU A 378 21.99 -6.10 -4.33
CA LEU A 378 21.05 -7.15 -4.69
C LEU A 378 20.62 -7.01 -6.15
N VAL A 379 20.73 -8.10 -6.91
CA VAL A 379 20.15 -8.22 -8.25
C VAL A 379 18.90 -9.09 -8.19
N ILE A 380 17.78 -8.53 -8.61
CA ILE A 380 16.52 -9.27 -8.82
C ILE A 380 16.46 -9.62 -10.31
N SER A 381 16.57 -10.90 -10.66
CA SER A 381 16.67 -11.34 -12.06
C SER A 381 15.68 -12.45 -12.41
N ARG A 382 15.71 -12.89 -13.67
CA ARG A 382 14.93 -14.08 -14.04
C ARG A 382 15.48 -15.32 -13.34
N PRO A 383 14.64 -16.35 -13.11
CA PRO A 383 15.11 -17.65 -12.70
C PRO A 383 16.21 -18.18 -13.63
N GLY A 384 17.32 -18.62 -13.06
CA GLY A 384 18.47 -19.14 -13.79
C GLY A 384 19.57 -18.11 -14.15
N ASP A 385 19.30 -16.81 -14.06
CA ASP A 385 20.30 -15.75 -14.36
C ASP A 385 21.10 -15.30 -13.10
N GLN A 386 20.85 -15.91 -11.93
CA GLN A 386 21.47 -15.50 -10.64
C GLN A 386 22.99 -15.71 -10.60
N GLU A 387 23.53 -16.68 -11.35
CA GLU A 387 24.96 -16.97 -11.38
C GLU A 387 25.82 -15.80 -11.87
N ILE A 388 25.27 -14.96 -12.74
CA ILE A 388 25.98 -13.81 -13.31
C ILE A 388 26.38 -12.84 -12.20
N ALA A 389 25.48 -12.52 -11.30
CA ALA A 389 25.75 -11.64 -10.16
C ALA A 389 26.65 -12.33 -9.12
N GLY A 390 26.44 -13.61 -8.84
CA GLY A 390 27.21 -14.41 -7.87
C GLY A 390 28.69 -14.48 -8.20
N ARG A 391 29.09 -14.54 -9.48
CA ARG A 391 30.50 -14.50 -9.94
C ARG A 391 31.22 -13.20 -9.56
N HIS A 392 30.48 -12.14 -9.24
CA HIS A 392 31.00 -10.83 -8.84
C HIS A 392 30.75 -10.54 -7.34
N GLY A 393 30.40 -11.55 -6.55
CA GLY A 393 30.11 -11.38 -5.11
C GLY A 393 28.87 -10.57 -4.81
N ILE A 394 27.94 -10.44 -5.77
CA ILE A 394 26.68 -9.73 -5.62
C ILE A 394 25.57 -10.73 -5.30
N GLU A 395 24.79 -10.45 -4.27
CA GLU A 395 23.62 -11.26 -3.96
C GLU A 395 22.58 -11.17 -5.07
N SER A 396 21.95 -12.29 -5.37
CA SER A 396 20.91 -12.34 -6.39
C SER A 396 19.78 -13.28 -6.02
N ILE A 397 18.57 -12.93 -6.45
CA ILE A 397 17.34 -13.67 -6.22
C ILE A 397 16.49 -13.64 -7.47
N SER A 398 15.69 -14.70 -7.69
CA SER A 398 14.69 -14.65 -8.76
C SER A 398 13.60 -13.63 -8.41
N TRP A 399 13.03 -12.97 -9.41
CA TRP A 399 11.94 -12.02 -9.15
C TRP A 399 10.69 -12.73 -8.61
N GLU A 400 10.45 -14.00 -8.97
CA GLU A 400 9.38 -14.79 -8.38
C GLU A 400 9.61 -14.96 -6.87
N ASP A 401 10.81 -15.39 -6.47
CA ASP A 401 11.13 -15.59 -5.05
C ASP A 401 11.13 -14.26 -4.28
N PHE A 402 11.59 -13.18 -4.91
CA PHE A 402 11.54 -11.85 -4.30
C PHE A 402 10.11 -11.40 -4.01
N LEU A 403 9.19 -11.54 -4.97
CA LEU A 403 7.78 -11.18 -4.81
C LEU A 403 7.01 -12.07 -3.82
N LEU A 404 7.53 -13.28 -3.57
CA LEU A 404 7.00 -14.22 -2.57
C LEU A 404 7.57 -13.97 -1.17
N GLY A 405 8.89 -13.69 -1.07
CA GLY A 405 9.61 -13.75 0.19
C GLY A 405 10.49 -12.54 0.54
N GLY A 406 10.62 -11.54 -0.35
CA GLY A 406 11.54 -10.42 -0.18
C GLY A 406 13.00 -10.82 -0.44
N PRO A 407 13.97 -9.98 -0.04
CA PRO A 407 15.39 -10.25 -0.24
C PRO A 407 15.88 -11.45 0.61
N PRO A 408 17.05 -12.02 0.29
CA PRO A 408 17.67 -13.06 1.10
C PRO A 408 17.82 -12.62 2.56
N LYS A 409 17.60 -13.56 3.50
CA LYS A 409 17.78 -13.26 4.94
C LYS A 409 19.24 -12.93 5.23
N VAL A 410 19.45 -11.86 5.97
CA VAL A 410 20.76 -11.51 6.52
C VAL A 410 21.02 -12.40 7.73
N GLU A 411 22.01 -13.30 7.64
CA GLU A 411 22.46 -14.06 8.82
C GLU A 411 22.96 -13.06 9.87
N GLY A 412 22.30 -12.98 11.01
CA GLY A 412 22.70 -12.13 12.14
C GLY A 412 21.71 -11.05 12.58
N SER A 413 20.63 -10.76 11.86
CA SER A 413 19.54 -9.92 12.37
C SER A 413 18.60 -10.73 13.28
N ARG A 414 18.96 -10.80 14.58
CA ARG A 414 17.98 -11.21 15.62
C ARG A 414 16.88 -10.14 15.67
N GLN A 415 15.63 -10.59 15.51
CA GLN A 415 14.42 -9.79 15.75
C GLN A 415 14.35 -9.30 17.18
#